data_9e86bb1c4f79af6d944327f9a0759410
#
_entry.id   9e86bb1c4f79af6d944327f9a0759410
#
_cell.length_a   1.000
_cell.length_b   1.000
_cell.length_c   1.000
_cell.angle_alpha   90.00
_cell.angle_beta   90.00
_cell.angle_gamma   90.00
#
_symmetry.space_group_name_H-M   'P 1'
#
loop_
_entity.id
_entity.type
_entity.pdbx_description
1 polymer ?
#
loop_
_entity_poly.entity_id
_entity_poly.type
_entity_poly.pdbx_seq_one_letter_code
_entity_poly.pdbx_strand_id
1 'polypeptide(L)'
;MRRLAVVGDLVEDVVVWPDGPVARGSDTPSRVFRSRGGSAANVAVAAAPLVSTRFLGCVGTDPLGDRLVAELAAAGVEVRAQRRGRTGTIVVLVDVDGERTFLPDRGAAADLGLVADDDLDDVSVLHVPAYGLHGGRTATTVRALLATATARGIPVSLDASSWAVLREIPDYVALVERVRPVVLFANADEARELPVPLTGTTVVVKNGSRPTTVLLPDGSSLSVPVPVVDAVRDSTGAGDAFAAGWLSAMMEGRDLPACVERAHALARLVLASPGAGPSRQEEPA
;
A
#
# COMPACT_ATOMS: atom_id res chain seq x y z
N MET A 1 16.84 -13.80 10.62
CA MET A 1 15.75 -12.90 11.05
C MET A 1 14.71 -12.87 9.94
N ARG A 2 13.41 -12.88 10.22
CA ARG A 2 12.38 -12.80 9.14
C ARG A 2 12.24 -11.35 8.70
N ARG A 3 12.34 -11.09 7.38
CA ARG A 3 12.26 -9.74 6.82
C ARG A 3 11.11 -9.63 5.80
N LEU A 4 10.31 -8.58 5.91
CA LEU A 4 9.36 -8.14 4.92
C LEU A 4 10.05 -7.15 3.98
N ALA A 5 10.10 -7.43 2.67
CA ALA A 5 10.45 -6.44 1.67
C ALA A 5 9.17 -5.89 1.04
N VAL A 6 9.11 -4.58 0.88
CA VAL A 6 7.99 -3.88 0.23
C VAL A 6 8.55 -3.05 -0.92
N VAL A 7 8.01 -3.22 -2.13
CA VAL A 7 8.48 -2.48 -3.31
C VAL A 7 7.37 -1.63 -3.92
N GLY A 8 7.67 -0.37 -4.22
CA GLY A 8 6.74 0.54 -4.87
C GLY A 8 6.97 2.01 -4.53
N ASP A 9 5.90 2.77 -4.46
CA ASP A 9 5.93 4.22 -4.39
C ASP A 9 6.23 4.76 -3.00
N LEU A 10 7.05 5.81 -2.98
CA LEU A 10 7.25 6.74 -1.88
C LEU A 10 7.11 8.15 -2.48
N VAL A 11 6.06 8.85 -2.10
CA VAL A 11 5.63 10.14 -2.64
C VAL A 11 5.15 11.07 -1.53
N GLU A 12 4.86 12.33 -1.86
CA GLU A 12 4.14 13.23 -0.96
C GLU A 12 2.66 13.25 -1.35
N ASP A 13 1.77 13.08 -0.36
CA ASP A 13 0.36 13.36 -0.51
C ASP A 13 0.09 14.82 -0.09
N VAL A 14 -0.53 15.59 -0.99
CA VAL A 14 -1.01 16.95 -0.74
C VAL A 14 -2.54 16.89 -0.68
N VAL A 15 -3.06 16.80 0.54
CA VAL A 15 -4.50 16.69 0.77
C VAL A 15 -5.12 18.06 0.83
N VAL A 16 -6.07 18.32 -0.05
CA VAL A 16 -6.77 19.59 -0.20
C VAL A 16 -8.23 19.41 0.22
N TRP A 17 -8.66 20.19 1.21
CA TRP A 17 -10.02 20.25 1.72
C TRP A 17 -10.63 21.60 1.34
N PRO A 18 -11.34 21.70 0.22
CA PRO A 18 -12.04 22.93 -0.15
C PRO A 18 -13.17 23.23 0.81
N ASP A 19 -13.41 24.51 1.11
CA ASP A 19 -14.53 24.95 1.96
C ASP A 19 -15.90 24.91 1.23
N GLY A 20 -15.95 24.30 0.04
CA GLY A 20 -17.14 24.13 -0.78
C GLY A 20 -16.79 23.56 -2.16
N PRO A 21 -17.72 23.52 -3.12
CA PRO A 21 -17.44 23.07 -4.48
C PRO A 21 -16.34 23.90 -5.12
N VAL A 22 -15.41 23.22 -5.82
CA VAL A 22 -14.30 23.88 -6.51
C VAL A 22 -14.83 24.85 -7.56
N ALA A 23 -14.52 26.13 -7.39
CA ALA A 23 -14.94 27.20 -8.30
C ALA A 23 -14.11 27.18 -9.57
N ARG A 24 -14.71 26.77 -10.68
CA ARG A 24 -14.01 26.70 -11.97
C ARG A 24 -13.62 28.12 -12.45
N GLY A 25 -12.32 28.32 -12.66
CA GLY A 25 -11.79 29.60 -13.15
C GLY A 25 -11.74 30.71 -12.09
N SER A 26 -11.88 30.37 -10.81
CA SER A 26 -11.79 31.29 -9.67
C SER A 26 -11.14 30.61 -8.47
N ASP A 27 -11.00 31.36 -7.36
CA ASP A 27 -10.40 30.87 -6.13
C ASP A 27 -11.42 30.10 -5.29
N THR A 28 -10.97 29.01 -4.68
CA THR A 28 -11.72 28.27 -3.68
C THR A 28 -10.89 28.20 -2.40
N PRO A 29 -11.31 28.88 -1.31
CA PRO A 29 -10.65 28.73 -0.02
C PRO A 29 -10.54 27.26 0.36
N SER A 30 -9.37 26.86 0.87
CA SER A 30 -9.09 25.44 1.13
C SER A 30 -8.08 25.28 2.26
N ARG A 31 -8.20 24.19 3.02
CA ARG A 31 -7.14 23.75 3.94
C ARG A 31 -6.27 22.74 3.21
N VAL A 32 -4.95 22.87 3.37
CA VAL A 32 -3.98 22.00 2.67
C VAL A 32 -3.06 21.36 3.69
N PHE A 33 -2.97 20.03 3.64
CA PHE A 33 -2.08 19.24 4.47
C PHE A 33 -1.11 18.46 3.58
N ARG A 34 0.10 18.20 4.11
CA ARG A 34 1.11 17.41 3.43
C ARG A 34 1.52 16.25 4.30
N SER A 35 1.59 15.08 3.72
CA SER A 35 2.00 13.86 4.43
C SER A 35 2.80 12.96 3.51
N ARG A 36 3.49 11.99 4.09
CA ARG A 36 4.05 10.88 3.33
C ARG A 36 2.92 10.07 2.72
N GLY A 37 3.03 9.78 1.43
CA GLY A 37 2.16 8.92 0.66
C GLY A 37 2.91 7.77 0.00
N GLY A 38 2.16 6.98 -0.75
CA GLY A 38 2.62 5.76 -1.43
C GLY A 38 2.27 4.51 -0.65
N SER A 39 1.46 3.63 -1.25
CA SER A 39 0.98 2.39 -0.61
C SER A 39 2.13 1.53 -0.08
N ALA A 40 3.19 1.32 -0.87
CA ALA A 40 4.36 0.55 -0.43
C ALA A 40 5.04 1.17 0.81
N ALA A 41 5.21 2.50 0.83
CA ALA A 41 5.78 3.21 1.97
C ALA A 41 4.90 3.11 3.21
N ASN A 42 3.58 3.18 3.05
CA ASN A 42 2.62 3.05 4.13
C ASN A 42 2.65 1.65 4.75
N VAL A 43 2.64 0.59 3.91
CA VAL A 43 2.80 -0.80 4.39
C VAL A 43 4.12 -0.95 5.15
N ALA A 44 5.24 -0.42 4.61
CA ALA A 44 6.54 -0.56 5.23
C ALA A 44 6.59 0.09 6.62
N VAL A 45 6.07 1.31 6.76
CA VAL A 45 6.04 2.02 8.05
C VAL A 45 5.09 1.34 9.04
N ALA A 46 3.93 0.87 8.60
CA ALA A 46 3.00 0.17 9.48
C ALA A 46 3.54 -1.19 9.97
N ALA A 47 4.36 -1.86 9.16
CA ALA A 47 4.96 -3.15 9.49
C ALA A 47 6.22 -3.04 10.36
N ALA A 48 7.01 -1.96 10.22
CA ALA A 48 8.32 -1.82 10.86
C ALA A 48 8.34 -2.04 12.38
N PRO A 49 7.34 -1.61 13.17
CA PRO A 49 7.30 -1.91 14.61
C PRO A 49 7.10 -3.40 14.94
N LEU A 50 6.65 -4.21 13.98
CA LEU A 50 6.24 -5.61 14.18
C LEU A 50 7.25 -6.61 13.60
N VAL A 51 7.85 -6.28 12.46
CA VAL A 51 8.81 -7.15 11.76
C VAL A 51 9.92 -6.30 11.14
N SER A 52 11.12 -6.89 10.96
CA SER A 52 12.17 -6.24 10.17
C SER A 52 11.66 -5.95 8.78
N THR A 53 11.70 -4.69 8.35
CA THR A 53 11.09 -4.24 7.10
C THR A 53 12.09 -3.49 6.24
N ARG A 54 12.14 -3.85 4.94
CA ARG A 54 12.93 -3.18 3.91
C ARG A 54 11.99 -2.55 2.88
N PHE A 55 12.23 -1.30 2.55
CA PHE A 55 11.54 -0.60 1.47
C PHE A 55 12.45 -0.52 0.24
N LEU A 56 11.91 -0.87 -0.92
CA LEU A 56 12.55 -0.78 -2.24
C LEU A 56 11.76 0.20 -3.11
N GLY A 57 12.38 1.27 -3.60
CA GLY A 57 11.69 2.27 -4.40
C GLY A 57 12.62 3.28 -5.05
N CYS A 58 12.04 4.33 -5.62
CA CYS A 58 12.80 5.44 -6.20
C CYS A 58 12.18 6.76 -5.77
N VAL A 59 13.01 7.72 -5.36
CA VAL A 59 12.61 9.08 -5.01
C VAL A 59 13.51 10.10 -5.71
N GLY A 60 13.10 11.36 -5.74
CA GLY A 60 13.86 12.44 -6.34
C GLY A 60 15.22 12.70 -5.66
N THR A 61 16.07 13.44 -6.36
CA THR A 61 17.34 13.98 -5.82
C THR A 61 17.13 15.35 -5.16
N ASP A 62 15.89 15.63 -4.73
CA ASP A 62 15.43 16.88 -4.15
C ASP A 62 15.23 16.79 -2.64
N PRO A 63 15.09 17.92 -1.92
CA PRO A 63 14.89 17.95 -0.48
C PRO A 63 13.64 17.19 -0.03
N LEU A 64 12.61 17.09 -0.86
CA LEU A 64 11.41 16.31 -0.57
C LEU A 64 11.75 14.82 -0.47
N GLY A 65 12.51 14.29 -1.42
CA GLY A 65 12.98 12.91 -1.39
C GLY A 65 13.87 12.62 -0.18
N ASP A 66 14.72 13.57 0.23
CA ASP A 66 15.54 13.43 1.44
C ASP A 66 14.68 13.33 2.69
N ARG A 67 13.67 14.20 2.82
CA ARG A 67 12.72 14.19 3.92
C ARG A 67 11.95 12.87 4.01
N LEU A 68 11.38 12.41 2.90
CA LEU A 68 10.58 11.18 2.87
C LEU A 68 11.41 9.94 3.22
N VAL A 69 12.65 9.85 2.73
CA VAL A 69 13.58 8.75 3.09
C VAL A 69 13.91 8.80 4.59
N ALA A 70 14.17 9.99 5.13
CA ALA A 70 14.45 10.15 6.55
C ALA A 70 13.24 9.77 7.43
N GLU A 71 12.01 10.10 7.01
CA GLU A 71 10.78 9.71 7.71
C GLU A 71 10.61 8.18 7.76
N LEU A 72 10.86 7.45 6.66
CA LEU A 72 10.83 5.99 6.64
C LEU A 72 11.90 5.40 7.56
N ALA A 73 13.13 5.92 7.49
CA ALA A 73 14.24 5.46 8.34
C ALA A 73 13.94 5.70 9.83
N ALA A 74 13.38 6.86 10.18
CA ALA A 74 12.97 7.19 11.55
C ALA A 74 11.85 6.25 12.07
N ALA A 75 11.02 5.70 11.18
CA ALA A 75 10.03 4.69 11.51
C ALA A 75 10.61 3.27 11.66
N GLY A 76 11.92 3.09 11.51
CA GLY A 76 12.60 1.79 11.65
C GLY A 76 12.64 0.95 10.37
N VAL A 77 12.34 1.54 9.21
CA VAL A 77 12.41 0.87 7.91
C VAL A 77 13.85 0.92 7.37
N GLU A 78 14.38 -0.21 6.91
CA GLU A 78 15.60 -0.23 6.09
C GLU A 78 15.27 0.31 4.68
N VAL A 79 15.74 1.50 4.35
CA VAL A 79 15.39 2.18 3.09
C VAL A 79 16.45 1.92 2.03
N ARG A 80 16.09 1.22 0.96
CA ARG A 80 16.88 0.98 -0.26
C ARG A 80 16.26 1.75 -1.42
N ALA A 81 16.26 3.08 -1.33
CA ALA A 81 15.68 3.95 -2.34
C ALA A 81 16.73 4.43 -3.34
N GLN A 82 16.48 4.21 -4.63
CA GLN A 82 17.23 4.86 -5.71
C GLN A 82 16.88 6.35 -5.76
N ARG A 83 17.81 7.14 -6.30
CA ARG A 83 17.68 8.61 -6.35
C ARG A 83 17.72 9.07 -7.80
N ARG A 84 16.59 9.61 -8.32
CA ARG A 84 16.46 10.06 -9.71
C ARG A 84 15.44 11.18 -9.84
N GLY A 85 15.75 12.20 -10.63
CA GLY A 85 14.80 13.23 -11.02
C GLY A 85 14.10 13.91 -9.84
N ARG A 86 12.78 14.09 -9.92
CA ARG A 86 11.93 14.79 -8.97
C ARG A 86 11.05 13.80 -8.18
N THR A 87 10.93 14.01 -6.89
CA THR A 87 10.02 13.23 -6.03
C THR A 87 8.57 13.40 -6.48
N GLY A 88 7.82 12.31 -6.47
CA GLY A 88 6.41 12.30 -6.84
C GLY A 88 5.53 13.02 -5.81
N THR A 89 4.44 13.59 -6.29
CA THR A 89 3.43 14.26 -5.46
C THR A 89 2.04 13.85 -5.95
N ILE A 90 1.19 13.43 -5.02
CA ILE A 90 -0.20 13.10 -5.30
C ILE A 90 -1.08 14.18 -4.68
N VAL A 91 -1.84 14.90 -5.50
CA VAL A 91 -2.85 15.81 -4.96
C VAL A 91 -4.12 15.02 -4.70
N VAL A 92 -4.63 15.13 -3.47
CA VAL A 92 -5.86 14.47 -3.03
C VAL A 92 -6.90 15.54 -2.75
N LEU A 93 -7.91 15.63 -3.61
CA LEU A 93 -9.05 16.49 -3.37
C LEU A 93 -10.10 15.74 -2.56
N VAL A 94 -10.51 16.32 -1.44
CA VAL A 94 -11.56 15.75 -0.58
C VAL A 94 -12.79 16.60 -0.75
N ASP A 95 -13.88 16.03 -1.24
CA ASP A 95 -15.13 16.77 -1.42
C ASP A 95 -15.95 16.89 -0.13
N VAL A 96 -17.10 17.55 -0.23
CA VAL A 96 -18.00 17.82 0.91
C VAL A 96 -18.59 16.53 1.52
N ASP A 97 -18.64 15.45 0.76
CA ASP A 97 -19.12 14.14 1.19
C ASP A 97 -17.98 13.26 1.76
N GLY A 98 -16.74 13.78 1.73
CA GLY A 98 -15.54 13.09 2.18
C GLY A 98 -14.95 12.13 1.15
N GLU A 99 -15.49 12.12 -0.08
CA GLU A 99 -14.95 11.34 -1.18
C GLU A 99 -13.64 11.94 -1.69
N ARG A 100 -12.75 11.08 -2.18
CA ARG A 100 -11.39 11.47 -2.57
C ARG A 100 -11.13 11.26 -4.04
N THR A 101 -10.63 12.33 -4.67
CA THR A 101 -10.12 12.30 -6.04
C THR A 101 -8.61 12.45 -6.00
N PHE A 102 -7.91 11.46 -6.56
CA PHE A 102 -6.46 11.45 -6.61
C PHE A 102 -5.97 11.96 -7.98
N LEU A 103 -5.04 12.90 -7.95
CA LEU A 103 -4.36 13.45 -9.13
C LEU A 103 -2.86 13.07 -9.01
N PRO A 104 -2.46 11.90 -9.52
CA PRO A 104 -1.12 11.38 -9.30
C PRO A 104 -0.10 11.95 -10.28
N ASP A 105 0.97 12.51 -9.75
CA ASP A 105 2.24 12.72 -10.43
C ASP A 105 3.30 11.89 -9.70
N ARG A 106 3.54 10.69 -10.16
CA ARG A 106 4.42 9.73 -9.48
C ARG A 106 5.90 10.11 -9.52
N GLY A 107 6.31 11.02 -10.44
CA GLY A 107 7.70 11.46 -10.55
C GLY A 107 8.70 10.30 -10.57
N ALA A 108 9.73 10.39 -9.73
CA ALA A 108 10.76 9.36 -9.59
C ALA A 108 10.22 7.98 -9.18
N ALA A 109 9.08 7.90 -8.49
CA ALA A 109 8.50 6.61 -8.09
C ALA A 109 8.12 5.74 -9.30
N ALA A 110 7.87 6.33 -10.48
CA ALA A 110 7.67 5.62 -11.74
C ALA A 110 8.97 5.18 -12.45
N ASP A 111 10.16 5.56 -11.92
CA ASP A 111 11.47 5.34 -12.57
C ASP A 111 12.44 4.48 -11.73
N LEU A 112 11.92 3.51 -10.97
CA LEU A 112 12.75 2.52 -10.28
C LEU A 112 13.53 1.70 -11.30
N GLY A 113 14.85 1.78 -11.23
CA GLY A 113 15.76 0.97 -12.04
C GLY A 113 15.90 -0.45 -11.48
N LEU A 114 16.82 -1.23 -12.06
CA LEU A 114 17.10 -2.58 -11.58
C LEU A 114 17.40 -2.57 -10.08
N VAL A 115 16.77 -3.47 -9.38
CA VAL A 115 17.01 -3.76 -7.97
C VAL A 115 18.18 -4.74 -7.88
N ALA A 116 19.09 -4.53 -6.96
CA ALA A 116 20.24 -5.41 -6.80
C ALA A 116 19.81 -6.79 -6.25
N ASP A 117 20.54 -7.82 -6.60
CA ASP A 117 20.21 -9.19 -6.19
C ASP A 117 20.24 -9.37 -4.67
N ASP A 118 21.13 -8.66 -3.97
CA ASP A 118 21.25 -8.66 -2.52
C ASP A 118 20.11 -7.91 -1.81
N ASP A 119 19.32 -7.11 -2.53
CA ASP A 119 18.12 -6.48 -1.98
C ASP A 119 17.01 -7.48 -1.62
N LEU A 120 17.07 -8.70 -2.17
CA LEU A 120 16.20 -9.82 -1.80
C LEU A 120 16.84 -10.80 -0.79
N ASP A 121 18.07 -10.55 -0.34
CA ASP A 121 18.68 -11.40 0.67
C ASP A 121 17.99 -11.22 2.02
N ASP A 122 17.82 -12.31 2.77
CA ASP A 122 17.09 -12.37 4.04
C ASP A 122 15.58 -12.04 3.95
N VAL A 123 15.04 -11.89 2.75
CA VAL A 123 13.61 -11.60 2.55
C VAL A 123 12.80 -12.88 2.74
N SER A 124 11.84 -12.82 3.66
CA SER A 124 10.91 -13.91 3.93
C SER A 124 9.57 -13.75 3.19
N VAL A 125 9.20 -12.50 2.87
CA VAL A 125 8.01 -12.16 2.07
C VAL A 125 8.33 -10.90 1.27
N LEU A 126 7.97 -10.90 -0.02
CA LEU A 126 7.97 -9.71 -0.87
C LEU A 126 6.54 -9.23 -1.05
N HIS A 127 6.24 -8.01 -0.64
CA HIS A 127 4.92 -7.36 -0.84
C HIS A 127 4.96 -6.33 -1.95
N VAL A 128 3.97 -6.36 -2.84
CA VAL A 128 3.87 -5.47 -4.01
C VAL A 128 2.43 -4.94 -4.14
N PRO A 129 2.19 -3.65 -3.89
CA PRO A 129 0.98 -2.98 -4.33
C PRO A 129 0.92 -2.86 -5.85
N ALA A 130 -0.28 -3.02 -6.46
CA ALA A 130 -0.46 -2.99 -7.91
C ALA A 130 -0.01 -1.66 -8.56
N TYR A 131 0.04 -0.57 -7.81
CA TYR A 131 0.64 0.69 -8.27
C TYR A 131 2.08 0.49 -8.80
N GLY A 132 2.87 -0.41 -8.20
CA GLY A 132 4.21 -0.76 -8.66
C GLY A 132 4.23 -1.49 -10.00
N LEU A 133 3.11 -2.05 -10.44
CA LEU A 133 2.95 -2.74 -11.74
C LEU A 133 2.37 -1.86 -12.84
N HIS A 134 1.96 -0.62 -12.50
CA HIS A 134 1.33 0.32 -13.41
C HIS A 134 2.33 1.32 -13.98
N GLY A 135 2.56 1.25 -15.27
CA GLY A 135 3.33 2.23 -16.04
C GLY A 135 4.80 2.42 -15.65
N GLY A 136 5.53 3.12 -16.48
CA GLY A 136 6.90 3.52 -16.23
C GLY A 136 7.92 2.38 -16.18
N ARG A 137 9.15 2.73 -15.83
CA ARG A 137 10.25 1.79 -15.66
C ARG A 137 10.04 0.90 -14.43
N THR A 138 9.39 1.43 -13.39
CA THR A 138 9.06 0.71 -12.16
C THR A 138 8.28 -0.56 -12.44
N ALA A 139 7.28 -0.52 -13.34
CA ALA A 139 6.49 -1.70 -13.69
C ALA A 139 7.35 -2.84 -14.29
N THR A 140 8.32 -2.50 -15.15
CA THR A 140 9.24 -3.48 -15.71
C THR A 140 10.15 -4.08 -14.63
N THR A 141 10.69 -3.24 -13.76
CA THR A 141 11.55 -3.66 -12.64
C THR A 141 10.80 -4.55 -11.65
N VAL A 142 9.59 -4.16 -11.25
CA VAL A 142 8.78 -4.93 -10.31
C VAL A 142 8.40 -6.31 -10.89
N ARG A 143 8.09 -6.39 -12.20
CA ARG A 143 7.84 -7.68 -12.86
C ARG A 143 9.07 -8.59 -12.84
N ALA A 144 10.26 -8.04 -13.09
CA ALA A 144 11.53 -8.79 -13.00
C ALA A 144 11.78 -9.23 -11.55
N LEU A 145 11.53 -8.37 -10.57
CA LEU A 145 11.68 -8.67 -9.15
C LEU A 145 10.74 -9.80 -8.70
N LEU A 146 9.48 -9.79 -9.15
CA LEU A 146 8.51 -10.87 -8.91
C LEU A 146 9.00 -12.20 -9.50
N ALA A 147 9.54 -12.18 -10.72
CA ALA A 147 10.11 -13.38 -11.34
C ALA A 147 11.31 -13.90 -10.54
N THR A 148 12.22 -13.02 -10.09
CA THR A 148 13.36 -13.37 -9.24
C THR A 148 12.90 -13.94 -7.90
N ALA A 149 11.94 -13.30 -7.24
CA ALA A 149 11.39 -13.79 -5.96
C ALA A 149 10.78 -15.18 -6.11
N THR A 150 9.97 -15.39 -7.17
CA THR A 150 9.39 -16.70 -7.48
C THR A 150 10.45 -17.76 -7.73
N ALA A 151 11.49 -17.45 -8.52
CA ALA A 151 12.61 -18.38 -8.81
C ALA A 151 13.42 -18.73 -7.55
N ARG A 152 13.52 -17.79 -6.60
CA ARG A 152 14.20 -18.02 -5.29
C ARG A 152 13.28 -18.68 -4.25
N GLY A 153 12.01 -18.95 -4.56
CA GLY A 153 11.05 -19.49 -3.61
C GLY A 153 10.66 -18.50 -2.49
N ILE A 154 10.85 -17.19 -2.72
CA ILE A 154 10.42 -16.14 -1.78
C ILE A 154 8.91 -15.96 -1.93
N PRO A 155 8.12 -16.16 -0.88
CA PRO A 155 6.70 -15.91 -0.89
C PRO A 155 6.37 -14.47 -1.31
N VAL A 156 5.41 -14.32 -2.24
CA VAL A 156 4.95 -13.02 -2.72
C VAL A 156 3.58 -12.71 -2.15
N SER A 157 3.36 -11.47 -1.76
CA SER A 157 2.06 -10.90 -1.42
C SER A 157 1.75 -9.74 -2.38
N LEU A 158 0.51 -9.66 -2.84
CA LEU A 158 0.05 -8.56 -3.69
C LEU A 158 -1.09 -7.79 -3.00
N ASP A 159 -1.23 -6.49 -3.32
CA ASP A 159 -2.44 -5.71 -3.06
C ASP A 159 -2.98 -5.17 -4.38
N ALA A 160 -4.27 -5.32 -4.62
CA ALA A 160 -4.95 -4.84 -5.84
C ALA A 160 -4.95 -3.30 -5.95
N SER A 161 -4.88 -2.61 -4.82
CA SER A 161 -4.63 -1.16 -4.67
C SER A 161 -5.71 -0.24 -5.24
N SER A 162 -6.21 -0.47 -6.46
CA SER A 162 -7.22 0.36 -7.12
C SER A 162 -7.82 -0.39 -8.31
N TRP A 163 -9.17 -0.49 -8.36
CA TRP A 163 -9.87 -1.08 -9.49
C TRP A 163 -9.56 -0.36 -10.82
N ALA A 164 -9.38 0.96 -10.79
CA ALA A 164 -9.05 1.75 -11.97
C ALA A 164 -7.65 1.40 -12.50
N VAL A 165 -6.67 1.25 -11.60
CA VAL A 165 -5.29 0.85 -11.96
C VAL A 165 -5.27 -0.59 -12.48
N LEU A 166 -6.05 -1.50 -11.91
CA LEU A 166 -6.11 -2.89 -12.40
C LEU A 166 -6.54 -2.98 -13.87
N ARG A 167 -7.49 -2.13 -14.29
CA ARG A 167 -7.93 -2.06 -15.69
C ARG A 167 -6.86 -1.55 -16.65
N GLU A 168 -5.88 -0.82 -16.15
CA GLU A 168 -4.75 -0.32 -16.93
C GLU A 168 -3.55 -1.28 -16.95
N ILE A 169 -3.66 -2.46 -16.29
CA ILE A 169 -2.68 -3.55 -16.31
C ILE A 169 -3.30 -4.77 -17.00
N PRO A 170 -3.29 -4.86 -18.34
CA PRO A 170 -4.09 -5.84 -19.09
C PRO A 170 -3.80 -7.30 -18.75
N ASP A 171 -2.57 -7.59 -18.31
CA ASP A 171 -2.12 -8.94 -17.96
C ASP A 171 -2.08 -9.19 -16.43
N TYR A 172 -2.78 -8.36 -15.62
CA TYR A 172 -2.71 -8.48 -14.16
C TYR A 172 -3.15 -9.86 -13.67
N VAL A 173 -4.28 -10.38 -14.17
CA VAL A 173 -4.78 -11.71 -13.80
C VAL A 173 -3.77 -12.80 -14.18
N ALA A 174 -3.25 -12.77 -15.41
CA ALA A 174 -2.23 -13.72 -15.85
C ALA A 174 -0.92 -13.62 -15.04
N LEU A 175 -0.56 -12.42 -14.59
CA LEU A 175 0.57 -12.20 -13.67
C LEU A 175 0.30 -12.87 -12.32
N VAL A 176 -0.88 -12.67 -11.73
CA VAL A 176 -1.28 -13.29 -10.46
C VAL A 176 -1.25 -14.81 -10.56
N GLU A 177 -1.82 -15.38 -11.63
CA GLU A 177 -1.82 -16.83 -11.86
C GLU A 177 -0.41 -17.43 -12.03
N ARG A 178 0.50 -16.66 -12.64
CA ARG A 178 1.91 -17.07 -12.79
C ARG A 178 2.69 -16.97 -11.50
N VAL A 179 2.53 -15.85 -10.75
CA VAL A 179 3.25 -15.60 -9.51
C VAL A 179 2.72 -16.44 -8.37
N ARG A 180 1.40 -16.72 -8.34
CA ARG A 180 0.69 -17.43 -7.27
C ARG A 180 1.03 -16.85 -5.90
N PRO A 181 0.69 -15.58 -5.65
CA PRO A 181 0.99 -14.96 -4.38
C PRO A 181 0.34 -15.74 -3.23
N VAL A 182 1.03 -15.84 -2.11
CA VAL A 182 0.50 -16.51 -0.91
C VAL A 182 -0.75 -15.82 -0.38
N VAL A 183 -0.83 -14.49 -0.60
CA VAL A 183 -2.00 -13.67 -0.31
C VAL A 183 -2.14 -12.52 -1.29
N LEU A 184 -3.37 -12.24 -1.71
CA LEU A 184 -3.77 -11.07 -2.49
C LEU A 184 -4.84 -10.31 -1.70
N PHE A 185 -4.56 -9.04 -1.41
CA PHE A 185 -5.51 -8.14 -0.77
C PHE A 185 -6.30 -7.37 -1.82
N ALA A 186 -7.59 -7.22 -1.58
CA ALA A 186 -8.48 -6.41 -2.41
C ALA A 186 -9.59 -5.80 -1.56
N ASN A 187 -10.14 -4.67 -1.98
CA ASN A 187 -11.45 -4.23 -1.48
C ASN A 187 -12.57 -4.86 -2.32
N ALA A 188 -13.84 -4.56 -2.01
CA ALA A 188 -14.99 -5.15 -2.70
C ALA A 188 -15.05 -4.78 -4.19
N ASP A 189 -14.61 -3.57 -4.56
CA ASP A 189 -14.64 -3.10 -5.95
C ASP A 189 -13.48 -3.70 -6.74
N GLU A 190 -12.31 -3.78 -6.16
CA GLU A 190 -11.12 -4.43 -6.73
C GLU A 190 -11.35 -5.94 -6.93
N ALA A 191 -12.02 -6.60 -5.98
CA ALA A 191 -12.33 -8.03 -6.09
C ALA A 191 -13.24 -8.37 -7.27
N ARG A 192 -14.07 -7.42 -7.75
CA ARG A 192 -14.90 -7.60 -8.96
C ARG A 192 -14.08 -7.63 -10.25
N GLU A 193 -12.89 -7.06 -10.24
CA GLU A 193 -11.96 -7.09 -11.38
C GLU A 193 -11.12 -8.38 -11.42
N LEU A 194 -11.32 -9.30 -10.45
CA LEU A 194 -10.53 -10.52 -10.30
C LEU A 194 -11.43 -11.76 -10.45
N PRO A 195 -10.95 -12.83 -11.10
CA PRO A 195 -11.67 -14.10 -11.20
C PRO A 195 -11.51 -14.92 -9.92
N VAL A 196 -12.07 -14.44 -8.81
CA VAL A 196 -11.97 -15.11 -7.51
C VAL A 196 -12.96 -16.27 -7.39
N PRO A 197 -12.60 -17.41 -6.74
CA PRO A 197 -11.33 -17.70 -6.09
C PRO A 197 -10.17 -17.92 -7.08
N LEU A 198 -8.93 -17.65 -6.62
CA LEU A 198 -7.72 -17.82 -7.41
C LEU A 198 -6.96 -19.10 -6.99
N THR A 199 -6.53 -19.89 -7.96
CA THR A 199 -5.78 -21.13 -7.70
C THR A 199 -4.46 -20.85 -6.98
N GLY A 200 -4.26 -21.48 -5.84
CA GLY A 200 -3.00 -21.38 -5.07
C GLY A 200 -2.79 -20.05 -4.35
N THR A 201 -3.81 -19.18 -4.30
CA THR A 201 -3.73 -17.84 -3.70
C THR A 201 -4.87 -17.64 -2.70
N THR A 202 -4.53 -17.24 -1.49
CA THR A 202 -5.54 -16.74 -0.53
C THR A 202 -5.93 -15.32 -0.93
N VAL A 203 -7.23 -15.04 -1.14
CA VAL A 203 -7.72 -13.69 -1.43
C VAL A 203 -8.41 -13.12 -0.21
N VAL A 204 -7.98 -11.95 0.23
CA VAL A 204 -8.53 -11.25 1.39
C VAL A 204 -9.32 -10.04 0.91
N VAL A 205 -10.64 -10.11 1.03
CA VAL A 205 -11.55 -9.05 0.58
C VAL A 205 -11.94 -8.17 1.77
N LYS A 206 -11.47 -6.93 1.74
CA LYS A 206 -11.78 -5.86 2.71
C LYS A 206 -13.10 -5.20 2.31
N ASN A 207 -14.09 -5.13 3.21
CA ASN A 207 -15.44 -4.66 2.92
C ASN A 207 -15.86 -3.42 3.75
N GLY A 208 -14.90 -2.56 4.12
CA GLY A 208 -15.18 -1.43 5.02
C GLY A 208 -15.67 -1.90 6.39
N SER A 209 -16.85 -1.48 6.82
CA SER A 209 -17.46 -1.90 8.09
C SER A 209 -18.13 -3.29 8.06
N ARG A 210 -18.26 -3.89 6.87
CA ARG A 210 -18.78 -5.24 6.70
C ARG A 210 -17.69 -6.29 6.96
N PRO A 211 -18.03 -7.55 7.26
CA PRO A 211 -17.06 -8.59 7.53
C PRO A 211 -15.99 -8.71 6.43
N THR A 212 -14.74 -8.88 6.83
CA THR A 212 -13.65 -9.26 5.94
C THR A 212 -13.84 -10.71 5.52
N THR A 213 -13.77 -10.97 4.21
CA THR A 213 -13.88 -12.32 3.65
C THR A 213 -12.51 -12.82 3.22
N VAL A 214 -12.12 -13.99 3.70
CA VAL A 214 -10.91 -14.69 3.26
C VAL A 214 -11.34 -15.87 2.39
N LEU A 215 -10.98 -15.83 1.11
CA LEU A 215 -11.23 -16.89 0.14
C LEU A 215 -9.98 -17.75 0.02
N LEU A 216 -10.11 -19.05 0.26
CA LEU A 216 -9.00 -19.99 0.26
C LEU A 216 -8.84 -20.67 -1.11
N PRO A 217 -7.62 -21.17 -1.43
CA PRO A 217 -7.36 -21.82 -2.72
C PRO A 217 -8.22 -23.07 -2.99
N ASP A 218 -8.74 -23.71 -1.95
CA ASP A 218 -9.62 -24.88 -2.04
C ASP A 218 -11.11 -24.52 -2.27
N GLY A 219 -11.40 -23.22 -2.40
CA GLY A 219 -12.76 -22.68 -2.58
C GLY A 219 -13.52 -22.45 -1.29
N SER A 220 -12.99 -22.85 -0.13
CA SER A 220 -13.59 -22.52 1.17
C SER A 220 -13.40 -21.04 1.51
N SER A 221 -14.20 -20.54 2.45
CA SER A 221 -14.11 -19.14 2.88
C SER A 221 -14.29 -18.98 4.38
N LEU A 222 -13.62 -17.95 4.91
CA LEU A 222 -13.77 -17.49 6.29
C LEU A 222 -14.29 -16.06 6.27
N SER A 223 -15.31 -15.77 7.07
CA SER A 223 -15.84 -14.41 7.25
C SER A 223 -15.56 -13.95 8.68
N VAL A 224 -14.85 -12.83 8.82
CA VAL A 224 -14.46 -12.29 10.13
C VAL A 224 -15.09 -10.91 10.32
N PRO A 225 -15.89 -10.69 11.37
CA PRO A 225 -16.49 -9.40 11.67
C PRO A 225 -15.43 -8.32 11.88
N VAL A 226 -15.73 -7.11 11.39
CA VAL A 226 -14.87 -5.94 11.61
C VAL A 226 -15.23 -5.31 12.96
N PRO A 227 -14.25 -5.05 13.85
CA PRO A 227 -14.50 -4.32 15.08
C PRO A 227 -15.06 -2.92 14.81
N VAL A 228 -16.02 -2.49 15.62
CA VAL A 228 -16.60 -1.15 15.50
C VAL A 228 -15.51 -0.07 15.69
N VAL A 229 -15.57 0.96 14.86
CA VAL A 229 -14.75 2.17 14.96
C VAL A 229 -15.69 3.33 15.24
N ASP A 230 -15.53 4.00 16.40
CA ASP A 230 -16.46 5.02 16.87
C ASP A 230 -16.48 6.27 15.96
N ALA A 231 -15.35 6.62 15.37
CA ALA A 231 -15.25 7.71 14.41
C ALA A 231 -14.15 7.41 13.38
N VAL A 232 -14.51 7.41 12.11
CA VAL A 232 -13.54 7.34 11.01
C VAL A 232 -13.15 8.78 10.65
N ARG A 233 -11.89 9.17 10.90
CA ARG A 233 -11.36 10.49 10.55
C ARG A 233 -10.80 10.51 9.14
N ASP A 234 -10.05 9.47 8.79
CA ASP A 234 -9.42 9.31 7.50
C ASP A 234 -9.27 7.81 7.18
N SER A 235 -9.67 7.40 5.98
CA SER A 235 -9.54 6.02 5.52
C SER A 235 -8.26 5.76 4.69
N THR A 236 -7.46 6.81 4.40
CA THR A 236 -6.23 6.70 3.60
C THR A 236 -5.20 5.86 4.33
N GLY A 237 -4.67 4.86 3.64
CA GLY A 237 -3.68 3.95 4.22
C GLY A 237 -4.25 2.87 5.16
N ALA A 238 -5.55 2.84 5.43
CA ALA A 238 -6.15 1.78 6.25
C ALA A 238 -5.98 0.39 5.60
N GLY A 239 -6.06 0.32 4.26
CA GLY A 239 -5.77 -0.89 3.50
C GLY A 239 -4.31 -1.32 3.61
N ASP A 240 -3.38 -0.35 3.57
CA ASP A 240 -1.94 -0.59 3.73
C ASP A 240 -1.61 -1.10 5.13
N ALA A 241 -2.20 -0.48 6.16
CA ALA A 241 -2.05 -0.91 7.54
C ALA A 241 -2.66 -2.31 7.77
N PHE A 242 -3.80 -2.62 7.14
CA PHE A 242 -4.38 -3.94 7.15
C PHE A 242 -3.40 -4.97 6.57
N ALA A 243 -2.82 -4.71 5.39
CA ALA A 243 -1.84 -5.60 4.76
C ALA A 243 -0.61 -5.80 5.67
N ALA A 244 -0.09 -4.73 6.29
CA ALA A 244 1.03 -4.78 7.22
C ALA A 244 0.72 -5.69 8.43
N GLY A 245 -0.46 -5.53 9.03
CA GLY A 245 -0.92 -6.34 10.16
C GLY A 245 -1.04 -7.83 9.80
N TRP A 246 -1.68 -8.12 8.67
CA TRP A 246 -1.79 -9.49 8.17
C TRP A 246 -0.42 -10.13 7.93
N LEU A 247 0.44 -9.43 7.15
CA LEU A 247 1.75 -9.97 6.78
C LEU A 247 2.64 -10.21 7.99
N SER A 248 2.61 -9.32 9.00
CA SER A 248 3.38 -9.51 10.22
C SER A 248 2.92 -10.75 10.99
N ALA A 249 1.60 -10.98 11.13
CA ALA A 249 1.04 -12.15 11.80
C ALA A 249 1.35 -13.45 11.04
N MET A 250 1.18 -13.42 9.71
CA MET A 250 1.50 -14.55 8.83
C MET A 250 3.00 -14.93 8.95
N MET A 251 3.89 -13.95 8.96
CA MET A 251 5.34 -14.20 9.11
C MET A 251 5.68 -14.77 10.50
N GLU A 252 4.89 -14.53 11.53
CA GLU A 252 5.02 -15.18 12.83
C GLU A 252 4.47 -16.61 12.84
N GLY A 253 3.77 -17.04 11.80
CA GLY A 253 3.12 -18.34 11.70
C GLY A 253 1.77 -18.41 12.42
N ARG A 254 1.09 -17.27 12.57
CA ARG A 254 -0.26 -17.20 13.12
C ARG A 254 -1.28 -17.81 12.16
N ASP A 255 -2.39 -18.29 12.71
CA ASP A 255 -3.52 -18.76 11.92
C ASP A 255 -4.28 -17.62 11.23
N LEU A 256 -5.20 -17.97 10.34
CA LEU A 256 -5.95 -16.98 9.53
C LEU A 256 -6.79 -16.01 10.39
N PRO A 257 -7.55 -16.47 11.39
CA PRO A 257 -8.27 -15.55 12.30
C PRO A 257 -7.34 -14.51 12.95
N ALA A 258 -6.22 -14.95 13.52
CA ALA A 258 -5.25 -14.05 14.15
C ALA A 258 -4.59 -13.09 13.15
N CYS A 259 -4.39 -13.51 11.89
CA CYS A 259 -3.94 -12.61 10.82
C CYS A 259 -4.97 -11.50 10.55
N VAL A 260 -6.27 -11.84 10.45
CA VAL A 260 -7.34 -10.84 10.24
C VAL A 260 -7.47 -9.92 11.45
N GLU A 261 -7.42 -10.45 12.67
CA GLU A 261 -7.53 -9.65 13.91
C GLU A 261 -6.41 -8.60 13.99
N ARG A 262 -5.16 -8.97 13.73
CA ARG A 262 -4.03 -8.03 13.71
C ARG A 262 -4.18 -7.01 12.57
N ALA A 263 -4.63 -7.44 11.41
CA ALA A 263 -4.90 -6.56 10.28
C ALA A 263 -5.96 -5.50 10.63
N HIS A 264 -7.08 -5.91 11.26
CA HIS A 264 -8.10 -4.98 11.74
C HIS A 264 -7.55 -4.03 12.82
N ALA A 265 -6.72 -4.53 13.74
CA ALA A 265 -6.14 -3.70 14.80
C ALA A 265 -5.28 -2.56 14.22
N LEU A 266 -4.42 -2.84 13.23
CA LEU A 266 -3.62 -1.81 12.58
C LEU A 266 -4.47 -0.85 11.75
N ALA A 267 -5.42 -1.36 10.97
CA ALA A 267 -6.32 -0.52 10.19
C ALA A 267 -7.09 0.49 11.07
N ARG A 268 -7.57 0.04 12.26
CA ARG A 268 -8.24 0.93 13.23
C ARG A 268 -7.38 2.08 13.72
N LEU A 269 -6.08 1.87 13.93
CA LEU A 269 -5.16 2.94 14.35
C LEU A 269 -5.10 4.04 13.29
N VAL A 270 -5.07 3.65 12.01
CA VAL A 270 -5.06 4.61 10.89
C VAL A 270 -6.42 5.32 10.79
N LEU A 271 -7.53 4.59 10.85
CA LEU A 271 -8.89 5.17 10.77
C LEU A 271 -9.17 6.20 11.87
N ALA A 272 -8.56 6.06 13.04
CA ALA A 272 -8.71 6.98 14.17
C ALA A 272 -7.81 8.22 14.08
N SER A 273 -6.83 8.23 13.15
CA SER A 273 -5.83 9.30 13.01
C SER A 273 -6.08 10.09 11.73
N PRO A 274 -5.88 11.43 11.70
CA PRO A 274 -5.91 12.17 10.44
C PRO A 274 -4.63 11.89 9.64
N GLY A 275 -4.78 11.46 8.38
CA GLY A 275 -3.68 11.18 7.45
C GLY A 275 -3.07 9.78 7.58
N ALA A 276 -2.38 9.30 6.54
CA ALA A 276 -1.84 7.94 6.38
C ALA A 276 -0.64 7.61 7.31
N GLY A 277 -0.60 8.11 8.51
CA GLY A 277 0.44 7.81 9.50
C GLY A 277 0.22 8.53 10.82
N PRO A 278 0.84 8.06 11.92
CA PRO A 278 0.77 8.73 13.21
C PRO A 278 1.66 9.99 13.19
N SER A 279 1.27 11.02 12.47
CA SER A 279 1.84 12.35 12.66
C SER A 279 0.90 13.13 13.57
N ARG A 280 1.34 13.31 14.81
CA ARG A 280 0.82 14.40 15.64
C ARG A 280 1.09 15.69 14.89
N GLN A 281 0.08 16.26 14.27
CA GLN A 281 0.08 17.65 13.89
C GLN A 281 -0.95 18.37 14.71
N GLU A 282 -0.46 19.40 15.36
CA GLU A 282 -1.16 20.34 16.19
C GLU A 282 -2.41 20.84 15.43
N GLU A 283 -3.56 20.76 16.09
CA GLU A 283 -4.73 21.56 15.71
C GLU A 283 -4.30 23.04 15.79
N PRO A 284 -4.41 23.84 14.74
CA PRO A 284 -4.31 25.27 14.90
C PRO A 284 -5.52 25.73 15.71
N ALA A 285 -5.23 26.50 16.77
CA ALA A 285 -6.19 27.17 17.64
C ALA A 285 -7.13 28.11 16.89
#